data_e1e0bcf5bd2c89a26ad366d20b96da40
#
_entry.id   e1e0bcf5bd2c89a26ad366d20b96da40
#
_cell.length_a   1.000
_cell.length_b   1.000
_cell.length_c   1.000
_cell.angle_alpha   90.00
_cell.angle_beta   90.00
_cell.angle_gamma   90.00
#
_symmetry.space_group_name_H-M   'P 1'
#
loop_
_entity.id
_entity.type
_entity.pdbx_description
1 polymer ?
#
loop_
_entity_poly.entity_id
_entity_poly.type
_entity_poly.pdbx_seq_one_letter_code
_entity_poly.pdbx_strand_id
1 'polypeptide(L)'
;MARIVVIGGHGKVALQLARILTDRGDEVSSVFRNPDHADDVAATGAEPVVADIERLDTDALAGLLAGHDAVVFSAGAGGGNPARTYAVDRDAAIRVIDAAARAGVKRFVMVSYFGAGPDHGVPQENSFYHYAQAKAVADAQLRASNLQWTVLGPGRLTLEPATGRIALGQGKGEVSRADVALVVAAALADDSTVGRTIDFNNGETPIAEALADR
;
A
#
# COMPACT_ATOMS: atom_id res chain seq x y z
N MET A 1 -6.85 11.64 15.44
CA MET A 1 -6.89 12.27 14.11
C MET A 1 -5.47 12.31 13.59
N ALA A 2 -5.15 11.47 12.63
CA ALA A 2 -3.85 11.40 12.00
C ALA A 2 -3.93 11.99 10.58
N ARG A 3 -2.82 12.51 10.06
CA ARG A 3 -2.69 12.97 8.68
C ARG A 3 -2.02 11.88 7.85
N ILE A 4 -2.74 11.30 6.92
CA ILE A 4 -2.32 10.13 6.17
C ILE A 4 -2.28 10.44 4.69
N VAL A 5 -1.16 10.18 4.02
CA VAL A 5 -1.07 10.27 2.58
C VAL A 5 -1.14 8.90 1.94
N VAL A 6 -2.03 8.74 0.94
CA VAL A 6 -2.23 7.50 0.21
C VAL A 6 -1.70 7.66 -1.22
N ILE A 7 -0.62 6.98 -1.54
CA ILE A 7 -0.01 6.96 -2.88
C ILE A 7 -0.71 5.90 -3.74
N GLY A 8 -1.23 6.31 -4.89
CA GLY A 8 -2.13 5.51 -5.73
C GLY A 8 -3.60 5.68 -5.34
N GLY A 9 -3.98 6.88 -4.89
CA GLY A 9 -5.23 7.23 -4.23
C GLY A 9 -6.53 6.93 -5.00
N HIS A 10 -6.50 6.74 -6.33
CA HIS A 10 -7.65 6.30 -7.11
C HIS A 10 -7.72 4.77 -7.33
N GLY A 11 -6.77 4.00 -6.74
CA GLY A 11 -6.84 2.54 -6.79
C GLY A 11 -8.06 1.99 -6.03
N LYS A 12 -8.58 0.83 -6.48
CA LYS A 12 -9.80 0.22 -5.87
C LYS A 12 -9.67 -0.09 -4.37
N VAL A 13 -8.46 -0.37 -3.88
CA VAL A 13 -8.17 -0.50 -2.45
C VAL A 13 -8.09 0.88 -1.81
N ALA A 14 -7.40 1.83 -2.45
CA ALA A 14 -7.15 3.16 -1.93
C ALA A 14 -8.43 3.99 -1.72
N LEU A 15 -9.39 3.93 -2.65
CA LEU A 15 -10.69 4.62 -2.50
C LEU A 15 -11.48 4.09 -1.31
N GLN A 16 -11.47 2.78 -1.06
CA GLN A 16 -12.12 2.18 0.09
C GLN A 16 -11.40 2.55 1.38
N LEU A 17 -10.06 2.49 1.37
CA LEU A 17 -9.23 2.90 2.50
C LEU A 17 -9.46 4.37 2.86
N ALA A 18 -9.47 5.26 1.87
CA ALA A 18 -9.70 6.68 2.09
C ALA A 18 -11.02 6.93 2.83
N ARG A 19 -12.11 6.28 2.40
CA ARG A 19 -13.40 6.38 3.08
C ARG A 19 -13.35 5.86 4.51
N ILE A 20 -12.74 4.69 4.75
CA ILE A 20 -12.59 4.13 6.11
C ILE A 20 -11.84 5.09 7.04
N LEU A 21 -10.75 5.70 6.54
CA LEU A 21 -9.92 6.61 7.32
C LEU A 21 -10.65 7.93 7.61
N THR A 22 -11.33 8.51 6.60
CA THR A 22 -12.07 9.76 6.78
C THR A 22 -13.29 9.56 7.69
N ASP A 23 -14.01 8.44 7.59
CA ASP A 23 -15.11 8.09 8.50
C ASP A 23 -14.62 7.90 9.95
N ARG A 24 -13.33 7.49 10.12
CA ARG A 24 -12.67 7.40 11.44
C ARG A 24 -12.24 8.78 11.97
N GLY A 25 -12.31 9.83 11.15
CA GLY A 25 -11.95 11.19 11.50
C GLY A 25 -10.48 11.54 11.21
N ASP A 26 -9.78 10.77 10.38
CA ASP A 26 -8.44 11.10 9.91
C ASP A 26 -8.47 12.06 8.72
N GLU A 27 -7.41 12.87 8.57
CA GLU A 27 -7.18 13.70 7.39
C GLU A 27 -6.43 12.85 6.36
N VAL A 28 -7.00 12.70 5.16
CA VAL A 28 -6.44 11.86 4.11
C VAL A 28 -6.14 12.69 2.86
N SER A 29 -4.88 12.68 2.43
CA SER A 29 -4.46 13.20 1.11
C SER A 29 -4.25 12.02 0.16
N SER A 30 -5.06 11.92 -0.88
CA SER A 30 -4.97 10.84 -1.87
C SER A 30 -4.24 11.32 -3.12
N VAL A 31 -3.05 10.76 -3.36
CA VAL A 31 -2.17 11.11 -4.50
C VAL A 31 -2.44 10.20 -5.68
N PHE A 32 -2.80 10.77 -6.82
CA PHE A 32 -3.08 10.06 -8.07
C PHE A 32 -2.68 10.88 -9.30
N ARG A 33 -2.54 10.22 -10.46
CA ARG A 33 -1.95 10.84 -11.66
C ARG A 33 -2.97 11.53 -12.56
N ASN A 34 -4.14 10.92 -12.81
CA ASN A 34 -5.10 11.43 -13.77
C ASN A 34 -6.08 12.41 -13.10
N PRO A 35 -6.08 13.71 -13.46
CA PRO A 35 -6.97 14.71 -12.84
C PRO A 35 -8.46 14.39 -12.99
N ASP A 36 -8.88 13.62 -14.00
CA ASP A 36 -10.28 13.24 -14.22
C ASP A 36 -10.85 12.38 -13.07
N HIS A 37 -9.98 11.87 -12.20
CA HIS A 37 -10.37 11.05 -11.04
C HIS A 37 -10.56 11.86 -9.75
N ALA A 38 -10.46 13.18 -9.80
CA ALA A 38 -10.51 14.04 -8.61
C ALA A 38 -11.85 13.91 -7.87
N ASP A 39 -12.96 13.89 -8.61
CA ASP A 39 -14.31 13.80 -8.03
C ASP A 39 -14.53 12.46 -7.32
N ASP A 40 -14.04 11.35 -7.88
CA ASP A 40 -14.10 10.02 -7.25
C ASP A 40 -13.35 10.00 -5.91
N VAL A 41 -12.19 10.66 -5.86
CA VAL A 41 -11.38 10.75 -4.64
C VAL A 41 -12.07 11.67 -3.63
N ALA A 42 -12.53 12.85 -4.05
CA ALA A 42 -13.23 13.79 -3.18
C ALA A 42 -14.50 13.17 -2.56
N ALA A 43 -15.21 12.31 -3.30
CA ALA A 43 -16.39 11.60 -2.82
C ALA A 43 -16.10 10.62 -1.66
N THR A 44 -14.82 10.31 -1.39
CA THR A 44 -14.41 9.51 -0.21
C THR A 44 -14.18 10.37 1.04
N GLY A 45 -14.25 11.69 0.93
CA GLY A 45 -13.88 12.64 1.99
C GLY A 45 -12.39 12.97 2.03
N ALA A 46 -11.56 12.33 1.20
CA ALA A 46 -10.13 12.62 1.12
C ALA A 46 -9.85 13.84 0.24
N GLU A 47 -8.73 14.53 0.50
CA GLU A 47 -8.21 15.59 -0.33
C GLU A 47 -7.59 15.01 -1.62
N PRO A 48 -8.08 15.39 -2.81
CA PRO A 48 -7.48 14.98 -4.07
C PRO A 48 -6.14 15.69 -4.33
N VAL A 49 -5.07 14.93 -4.51
CA VAL A 49 -3.73 15.46 -4.85
C VAL A 49 -3.29 14.89 -6.19
N VAL A 50 -3.34 15.72 -7.25
CA VAL A 50 -2.92 15.30 -8.58
C VAL A 50 -1.42 15.41 -8.70
N ALA A 51 -0.73 14.26 -8.79
CA ALA A 51 0.71 14.20 -8.96
C ALA A 51 1.15 12.88 -9.64
N ASP A 52 2.10 12.98 -10.55
CA ASP A 52 2.69 11.82 -11.24
C ASP A 52 3.98 11.37 -10.53
N ILE A 53 3.86 10.37 -9.66
CA ILE A 53 4.99 9.82 -8.90
C ILE A 53 6.06 9.17 -9.77
N GLU A 54 5.77 8.83 -11.03
CA GLU A 54 6.76 8.32 -11.98
C GLU A 54 7.77 9.42 -12.37
N ARG A 55 7.37 10.70 -12.32
CA ARG A 55 8.14 11.87 -12.77
C ARG A 55 8.73 12.71 -11.66
N LEU A 56 8.14 12.67 -10.46
CA LEU A 56 8.63 13.43 -9.32
C LEU A 56 9.94 12.83 -8.80
N ASP A 57 10.88 13.70 -8.50
CA ASP A 57 12.10 13.34 -7.77
C ASP A 57 11.84 13.20 -6.26
N THR A 58 12.86 12.78 -5.53
CA THR A 58 12.76 12.55 -4.08
C THR A 58 12.46 13.83 -3.31
N ASP A 59 12.97 14.99 -3.75
CA ASP A 59 12.75 16.28 -3.06
C ASP A 59 11.30 16.78 -3.24
N ALA A 60 10.77 16.68 -4.46
CA ALA A 60 9.39 17.00 -4.75
C ALA A 60 8.43 16.07 -4.00
N LEU A 61 8.74 14.77 -3.95
CA LEU A 61 7.97 13.81 -3.16
C LEU A 61 8.06 14.12 -1.66
N ALA A 62 9.24 14.47 -1.13
CA ALA A 62 9.38 14.84 0.28
C ALA A 62 8.53 16.08 0.63
N GLY A 63 8.47 17.07 -0.26
CA GLY A 63 7.58 18.22 -0.12
C GLY A 63 6.10 17.82 -0.06
N LEU A 64 5.69 16.88 -0.92
CA LEU A 64 4.32 16.36 -0.95
C LEU A 64 3.97 15.58 0.33
N LEU A 65 4.93 14.85 0.90
CA LEU A 65 4.74 14.04 2.11
C LEU A 65 4.88 14.85 3.40
N ALA A 66 5.44 16.06 3.34
CA ALA A 66 5.71 16.87 4.52
C ALA A 66 4.44 17.13 5.35
N GLY A 67 4.57 16.99 6.64
CA GLY A 67 3.48 17.25 7.58
C GLY A 67 2.48 16.10 7.75
N HIS A 68 2.62 14.97 7.04
CA HIS A 68 1.83 13.78 7.29
C HIS A 68 2.45 12.90 8.38
N ASP A 69 1.60 12.14 9.07
CA ASP A 69 2.00 11.20 10.12
C ASP A 69 2.34 9.81 9.55
N ALA A 70 1.66 9.44 8.46
CA ALA A 70 1.83 8.14 7.81
C ALA A 70 1.73 8.21 6.29
N VAL A 71 2.45 7.29 5.62
CA VAL A 71 2.36 7.01 4.19
C VAL A 71 1.77 5.63 3.98
N VAL A 72 0.79 5.51 3.08
CA VAL A 72 0.33 4.24 2.53
C VAL A 72 0.70 4.18 1.05
N PHE A 73 1.52 3.21 0.66
CA PHE A 73 1.84 2.97 -0.73
C PHE A 73 0.95 1.86 -1.29
N SER A 74 -0.06 2.25 -2.06
CA SER A 74 -1.04 1.36 -2.74
C SER A 74 -1.05 1.57 -4.26
N ALA A 75 -0.01 2.22 -4.80
CA ALA A 75 0.15 2.39 -6.24
C ALA A 75 0.64 1.11 -6.90
N GLY A 76 0.29 0.96 -8.17
CA GLY A 76 0.80 -0.09 -9.03
C GLY A 76 0.58 0.27 -10.51
N ALA A 77 1.42 -0.25 -11.39
CA ALA A 77 1.36 0.03 -12.82
C ALA A 77 0.12 -0.56 -13.52
N GLY A 78 -0.58 -1.48 -12.87
CA GLY A 78 -1.77 -2.15 -13.42
C GLY A 78 -1.47 -3.31 -14.36
N GLY A 79 -0.22 -3.76 -14.47
CA GLY A 79 0.22 -4.91 -15.28
C GLY A 79 0.41 -4.60 -16.78
N GLY A 80 0.86 -5.61 -17.54
CA GLY A 80 0.95 -5.58 -19.00
C GLY A 80 2.14 -4.85 -19.62
N ASN A 81 2.86 -4.00 -18.88
CA ASN A 81 4.04 -3.29 -19.37
C ASN A 81 5.18 -3.39 -18.33
N PRO A 82 6.23 -4.22 -18.60
CA PRO A 82 7.34 -4.40 -17.67
C PRO A 82 8.08 -3.09 -17.33
N ALA A 83 8.32 -2.22 -18.31
CA ALA A 83 9.04 -0.96 -18.08
C ALA A 83 8.25 -0.08 -17.09
N ARG A 84 6.94 -0.01 -17.25
CA ARG A 84 6.09 0.76 -16.38
C ARG A 84 5.95 0.11 -14.99
N THR A 85 5.94 -1.22 -14.92
CA THR A 85 5.97 -1.96 -13.64
C THR A 85 7.23 -1.58 -12.85
N TYR A 86 8.41 -1.58 -13.47
CA TYR A 86 9.62 -1.14 -12.77
C TYR A 86 9.57 0.34 -12.40
N ALA A 87 9.07 1.22 -13.27
CA ALA A 87 9.00 2.65 -12.99
C ALA A 87 8.10 2.99 -11.80
N VAL A 88 6.96 2.29 -11.64
CA VAL A 88 5.98 2.54 -10.56
C VAL A 88 6.25 1.66 -9.34
N ASP A 89 6.23 0.33 -9.54
CA ASP A 89 6.20 -0.64 -8.43
C ASP A 89 7.56 -0.82 -7.76
N ARG A 90 8.66 -0.39 -8.41
CA ARG A 90 10.02 -0.37 -7.87
C ARG A 90 10.54 1.05 -7.67
N ASP A 91 10.78 1.79 -8.77
CA ASP A 91 11.57 3.03 -8.72
C ASP A 91 10.82 4.17 -8.01
N ALA A 92 9.54 4.37 -8.33
CA ALA A 92 8.71 5.34 -7.62
C ALA A 92 8.48 4.93 -6.16
N ALA A 93 8.27 3.63 -5.89
CA ALA A 93 8.13 3.14 -4.52
C ALA A 93 9.39 3.42 -3.68
N ILE A 94 10.59 3.17 -4.21
CA ILE A 94 11.86 3.48 -3.55
C ILE A 94 11.98 4.98 -3.29
N ARG A 95 11.70 5.83 -4.30
CA ARG A 95 11.74 7.28 -4.10
C ARG A 95 10.77 7.78 -3.04
N VAL A 96 9.56 7.19 -2.96
CA VAL A 96 8.58 7.53 -1.91
C VAL A 96 9.07 7.10 -0.53
N ILE A 97 9.72 5.94 -0.40
CA ILE A 97 10.33 5.48 0.86
C ILE A 97 11.41 6.48 1.32
N ASP A 98 12.33 6.84 0.41
CA ASP A 98 13.42 7.78 0.71
C ASP A 98 12.85 9.18 1.03
N ALA A 99 11.82 9.62 0.31
CA ALA A 99 11.13 10.88 0.52
C ALA A 99 10.40 10.92 1.89
N ALA A 100 9.77 9.83 2.30
CA ALA A 100 9.13 9.73 3.63
C ALA A 100 10.15 9.91 4.76
N ALA A 101 11.30 9.23 4.66
CA ALA A 101 12.38 9.40 5.64
C ALA A 101 12.90 10.85 5.67
N ARG A 102 13.08 11.48 4.50
CA ARG A 102 13.54 12.86 4.35
C ARG A 102 12.52 13.87 4.89
N ALA A 103 11.23 13.64 4.68
CA ALA A 103 10.13 14.47 5.18
C ALA A 103 9.86 14.30 6.69
N GLY A 104 10.53 13.34 7.34
CA GLY A 104 10.32 13.02 8.75
C GLY A 104 9.03 12.22 9.04
N VAL A 105 8.37 11.69 8.01
CA VAL A 105 7.23 10.78 8.18
C VAL A 105 7.77 9.44 8.66
N LYS A 106 7.27 8.95 9.80
CA LYS A 106 7.81 7.74 10.42
C LYS A 106 7.08 6.47 10.00
N ARG A 107 5.75 6.50 9.96
CA ARG A 107 4.90 5.33 9.69
C ARG A 107 4.75 5.09 8.19
N PHE A 108 5.03 3.88 7.73
CA PHE A 108 4.92 3.51 6.32
C PHE A 108 4.25 2.15 6.17
N VAL A 109 3.14 2.08 5.43
CA VAL A 109 2.46 0.83 5.09
C VAL A 109 2.55 0.59 3.59
N MET A 110 3.18 -0.53 3.20
CA MET A 110 3.32 -0.96 1.82
C MET A 110 2.29 -2.03 1.50
N VAL A 111 1.47 -1.83 0.48
CA VAL A 111 0.66 -2.90 -0.10
C VAL A 111 1.49 -3.63 -1.14
N SER A 112 1.85 -4.87 -0.85
CA SER A 112 2.61 -5.78 -1.70
C SER A 112 1.71 -6.92 -2.21
N TYR A 113 2.21 -8.16 -2.24
CA TYR A 113 1.43 -9.35 -2.56
C TYR A 113 1.90 -10.53 -1.72
N PHE A 114 1.08 -11.56 -1.60
CA PHE A 114 1.36 -12.76 -0.80
C PHE A 114 2.63 -13.48 -1.28
N GLY A 115 3.61 -13.63 -0.38
CA GLY A 115 4.89 -14.27 -0.67
C GLY A 115 5.88 -13.40 -1.45
N ALA A 116 5.73 -12.06 -1.42
CA ALA A 116 6.70 -11.14 -2.02
C ALA A 116 8.06 -11.23 -1.32
N GLY A 117 9.10 -11.43 -2.10
CA GLY A 117 10.48 -11.51 -1.58
C GLY A 117 11.49 -11.89 -2.66
N PRO A 118 12.79 -11.88 -2.35
CA PRO A 118 13.85 -12.21 -3.32
C PRO A 118 13.69 -13.62 -3.89
N ASP A 119 13.18 -14.55 -3.10
CA ASP A 119 12.96 -15.96 -3.46
C ASP A 119 11.50 -16.24 -3.85
N HIS A 120 10.85 -15.31 -4.56
CA HIS A 120 9.42 -15.41 -4.92
C HIS A 120 9.10 -16.61 -5.83
N GLY A 121 10.10 -17.27 -6.43
CA GLY A 121 9.92 -18.50 -7.23
C GLY A 121 9.09 -18.34 -8.51
N VAL A 122 8.81 -17.13 -8.96
CA VAL A 122 8.09 -16.86 -10.21
C VAL A 122 9.05 -17.03 -11.38
N PRO A 123 8.79 -17.93 -12.35
CA PRO A 123 9.65 -18.10 -13.53
C PRO A 123 9.70 -16.84 -14.40
N GLN A 124 10.82 -16.60 -15.08
CA GLN A 124 11.02 -15.39 -15.91
C GLN A 124 10.02 -15.29 -17.08
N GLU A 125 9.55 -16.40 -17.57
CA GLU A 125 8.57 -16.50 -18.65
C GLU A 125 7.14 -16.13 -18.20
N ASN A 126 6.92 -16.07 -16.88
CA ASN A 126 5.61 -15.73 -16.33
C ASN A 126 5.39 -14.21 -16.41
N SER A 127 4.25 -13.78 -16.90
CA SER A 127 3.88 -12.37 -16.99
C SER A 127 3.91 -11.63 -15.64
N PHE A 128 3.78 -12.35 -14.54
CA PHE A 128 3.86 -11.81 -13.18
C PHE A 128 5.30 -11.56 -12.70
N TYR A 129 6.31 -12.08 -13.39
CA TYR A 129 7.72 -12.02 -12.98
C TYR A 129 8.21 -10.59 -12.71
N HIS A 130 7.97 -9.68 -13.66
CA HIS A 130 8.43 -8.29 -13.54
C HIS A 130 7.80 -7.58 -12.35
N TYR A 131 6.52 -7.87 -12.04
CA TYR A 131 5.86 -7.34 -10.87
C TYR A 131 6.45 -7.93 -9.58
N ALA A 132 6.65 -9.25 -9.55
CA ALA A 132 7.26 -9.92 -8.41
C ALA A 132 8.66 -9.36 -8.08
N GLN A 133 9.50 -9.18 -9.10
CA GLN A 133 10.83 -8.57 -8.96
C GLN A 133 10.75 -7.12 -8.47
N ALA A 134 9.88 -6.31 -9.05
CA ALA A 134 9.71 -4.92 -8.66
C ALA A 134 9.31 -4.79 -7.18
N LYS A 135 8.31 -5.57 -6.74
CA LYS A 135 7.86 -5.58 -5.36
C LYS A 135 8.92 -6.12 -4.40
N ALA A 136 9.63 -7.20 -4.75
CA ALA A 136 10.70 -7.74 -3.93
C ALA A 136 11.79 -6.70 -3.62
N VAL A 137 12.19 -5.91 -4.62
CA VAL A 137 13.21 -4.86 -4.45
C VAL A 137 12.65 -3.69 -3.61
N ALA A 138 11.44 -3.22 -3.89
CA ALA A 138 10.83 -2.13 -3.12
C ALA A 138 10.60 -2.51 -1.65
N ASP A 139 10.11 -3.71 -1.39
CA ASP A 139 9.89 -4.23 -0.04
C ASP A 139 11.22 -4.41 0.72
N ALA A 140 12.29 -4.83 0.04
CA ALA A 140 13.62 -4.93 0.64
C ALA A 140 14.19 -3.56 1.03
N GLN A 141 14.01 -2.53 0.16
CA GLN A 141 14.41 -1.16 0.46
C GLN A 141 13.65 -0.63 1.69
N LEU A 142 12.35 -0.88 1.76
CA LEU A 142 11.53 -0.46 2.90
C LEU A 142 12.00 -1.13 4.20
N ARG A 143 12.25 -2.44 4.18
CA ARG A 143 12.74 -3.19 5.35
C ARG A 143 14.12 -2.71 5.82
N ALA A 144 14.96 -2.23 4.91
CA ALA A 144 16.29 -1.69 5.23
C ALA A 144 16.25 -0.23 5.74
N SER A 145 15.11 0.44 5.64
CA SER A 145 14.93 1.82 6.10
C SER A 145 14.75 1.90 7.62
N ASN A 146 14.89 3.12 8.16
CA ASN A 146 14.59 3.43 9.58
C ASN A 146 13.11 3.79 9.82
N LEU A 147 12.23 3.54 8.86
CA LEU A 147 10.81 3.82 8.99
C LEU A 147 10.13 2.77 9.88
N GLN A 148 9.05 3.16 10.52
CA GLN A 148 8.13 2.25 11.19
C GLN A 148 7.26 1.57 10.12
N TRP A 149 7.87 0.59 9.43
CA TRP A 149 7.26 -0.02 8.26
C TRP A 149 6.35 -1.22 8.60
N THR A 150 5.36 -1.45 7.76
CA THR A 150 4.63 -2.71 7.65
C THR A 150 4.49 -3.05 6.17
N VAL A 151 4.81 -4.27 5.77
CA VAL A 151 4.55 -4.81 4.43
C VAL A 151 3.35 -5.73 4.52
N LEU A 152 2.30 -5.43 3.75
CA LEU A 152 1.08 -6.22 3.67
C LEU A 152 1.09 -7.02 2.38
N GLY A 153 1.03 -8.34 2.49
CA GLY A 153 1.05 -9.30 1.40
C GLY A 153 -0.33 -9.96 1.20
N PRO A 154 -1.30 -9.28 0.56
CA PRO A 154 -2.58 -9.90 0.26
C PRO A 154 -2.45 -10.98 -0.81
N GLY A 155 -3.30 -12.02 -0.72
CA GLY A 155 -3.53 -12.96 -1.79
C GLY A 155 -4.15 -12.33 -3.03
N ARG A 156 -4.67 -13.14 -3.97
CA ARG A 156 -5.32 -12.64 -5.19
C ARG A 156 -6.51 -11.73 -4.85
N LEU A 157 -6.49 -10.51 -5.39
CA LEU A 157 -7.50 -9.50 -5.06
C LEU A 157 -8.82 -9.75 -5.80
N THR A 158 -9.94 -9.82 -5.07
CA THR A 158 -11.29 -9.94 -5.61
C THR A 158 -12.09 -8.64 -5.48
N LEU A 159 -13.32 -8.63 -6.01
CA LEU A 159 -14.30 -7.53 -5.87
C LEU A 159 -15.42 -7.90 -4.90
N GLU A 160 -15.28 -9.01 -4.20
CA GLU A 160 -16.28 -9.44 -3.22
C GLU A 160 -16.39 -8.41 -2.08
N PRO A 161 -17.54 -8.35 -1.39
CA PRO A 161 -17.71 -7.54 -0.20
C PRO A 161 -16.71 -7.89 0.89
N ALA A 162 -16.46 -6.95 1.80
CA ALA A 162 -15.64 -7.21 2.98
C ALA A 162 -16.31 -8.22 3.91
N THR A 163 -15.49 -9.10 4.49
CA THR A 163 -15.90 -10.02 5.55
C THR A 163 -15.45 -9.52 6.93
N GLY A 164 -14.46 -8.63 6.99
CA GLY A 164 -13.78 -8.22 8.21
C GLY A 164 -12.92 -9.31 8.83
N ARG A 165 -12.65 -10.39 8.09
CA ARG A 165 -11.96 -11.59 8.58
C ARG A 165 -10.87 -12.02 7.61
N ILE A 166 -9.74 -12.49 8.16
CA ILE A 166 -8.57 -12.95 7.39
C ILE A 166 -7.97 -14.21 7.99
N ALA A 167 -7.10 -14.85 7.23
CA ALA A 167 -6.20 -15.90 7.69
C ALA A 167 -4.76 -15.51 7.33
N LEU A 168 -3.85 -15.60 8.30
CA LEU A 168 -2.44 -15.30 8.10
C LEU A 168 -1.68 -16.52 7.58
N GLY A 169 -0.73 -16.29 6.65
CA GLY A 169 0.32 -17.28 6.30
C GLY A 169 -0.14 -18.60 5.71
N GLN A 170 -1.35 -18.76 5.23
CA GLN A 170 -1.90 -20.05 4.77
C GLN A 170 -1.81 -20.25 3.24
N GLY A 171 -0.60 -20.12 2.68
CA GLY A 171 -0.39 -20.41 1.25
C GLY A 171 -1.12 -19.43 0.31
N LYS A 172 -1.18 -19.79 -0.98
CA LYS A 172 -1.84 -18.96 -1.99
C LYS A 172 -3.37 -19.03 -1.85
N GLY A 173 -4.00 -17.88 -1.82
CA GLY A 173 -5.45 -17.73 -1.73
C GLY A 173 -5.91 -16.41 -2.34
N GLU A 174 -7.07 -15.94 -1.92
CA GLU A 174 -7.64 -14.69 -2.36
C GLU A 174 -8.19 -13.87 -1.20
N VAL A 175 -8.35 -12.57 -1.42
CA VAL A 175 -8.91 -11.64 -0.44
C VAL A 175 -9.63 -10.50 -1.16
N SER A 176 -10.72 -10.01 -0.58
CA SER A 176 -11.42 -8.86 -1.15
C SER A 176 -10.58 -7.58 -1.01
N ARG A 177 -10.69 -6.68 -2.00
CA ARG A 177 -10.07 -5.35 -1.90
C ARG A 177 -10.59 -4.56 -0.72
N ALA A 178 -11.82 -4.84 -0.31
CA ALA A 178 -12.45 -4.24 0.84
C ALA A 178 -11.79 -4.71 2.15
N ASP A 179 -11.50 -6.01 2.29
CA ASP A 179 -10.77 -6.52 3.44
C ASP A 179 -9.31 -6.03 3.45
N VAL A 180 -8.66 -5.91 2.28
CA VAL A 180 -7.31 -5.30 2.22
C VAL A 180 -7.33 -3.86 2.75
N ALA A 181 -8.33 -3.05 2.38
CA ALA A 181 -8.47 -1.69 2.91
C ALA A 181 -8.66 -1.68 4.43
N LEU A 182 -9.47 -2.60 4.98
CA LEU A 182 -9.64 -2.77 6.42
C LEU A 182 -8.34 -3.20 7.12
N VAL A 183 -7.56 -4.11 6.53
CA VAL A 183 -6.25 -4.54 7.07
C VAL A 183 -5.26 -3.37 7.09
N VAL A 184 -5.20 -2.56 6.01
CA VAL A 184 -4.36 -1.35 5.99
C VAL A 184 -4.76 -0.38 7.10
N ALA A 185 -6.07 -0.10 7.26
CA ALA A 185 -6.58 0.80 8.30
C ALA A 185 -6.29 0.28 9.72
N ALA A 186 -6.40 -1.03 9.94
CA ALA A 186 -6.07 -1.67 11.21
C ALA A 186 -4.55 -1.62 11.48
N ALA A 187 -3.71 -1.91 10.47
CA ALA A 187 -2.26 -1.84 10.60
C ALA A 187 -1.76 -0.43 10.92
N LEU A 188 -2.40 0.61 10.39
CA LEU A 188 -2.08 2.01 10.72
C LEU A 188 -2.40 2.36 12.18
N ALA A 189 -3.40 1.70 12.78
CA ALA A 189 -3.84 1.94 14.15
C ALA A 189 -3.13 1.06 15.20
N ASP A 190 -2.34 0.08 14.75
CA ASP A 190 -1.70 -0.92 15.63
C ASP A 190 -0.19 -0.94 15.44
N ASP A 191 0.52 -0.35 16.40
CA ASP A 191 1.99 -0.30 16.40
C ASP A 191 2.63 -1.69 16.51
N SER A 192 1.92 -2.73 16.95
CA SER A 192 2.42 -4.09 16.98
C SER A 192 2.72 -4.67 15.58
N THR A 193 2.19 -4.04 14.54
CA THR A 193 2.45 -4.38 13.14
C THR A 193 3.74 -3.79 12.57
N VAL A 194 4.40 -2.88 13.32
CA VAL A 194 5.66 -2.26 12.89
C VAL A 194 6.78 -3.31 12.82
N GLY A 195 7.54 -3.27 11.72
CA GLY A 195 8.62 -4.23 11.45
C GLY A 195 8.13 -5.60 10.98
N ARG A 196 6.83 -5.72 10.61
CA ARG A 196 6.26 -7.00 10.17
C ARG A 196 5.94 -7.02 8.68
N THR A 197 6.18 -8.19 8.06
CA THR A 197 5.56 -8.59 6.79
C THR A 197 4.39 -9.50 7.12
N ILE A 198 3.20 -9.15 6.66
CA ILE A 198 1.95 -9.82 7.01
C ILE A 198 1.30 -10.32 5.72
N ASP A 199 1.46 -11.61 5.44
CA ASP A 199 0.81 -12.30 4.33
C ASP A 199 -0.55 -12.82 4.78
N PHE A 200 -1.61 -12.54 4.01
CA PHE A 200 -2.98 -12.90 4.39
C PHE A 200 -3.90 -13.16 3.20
N ASN A 201 -4.93 -13.95 3.47
CA ASN A 201 -6.05 -14.28 2.59
C ASN A 201 -7.37 -14.06 3.31
N ASN A 202 -8.51 -14.27 2.64
CA ASN A 202 -9.78 -14.45 3.31
C ASN A 202 -9.66 -15.56 4.37
N GLY A 203 -10.38 -15.42 5.48
CA GLY A 203 -10.35 -16.38 6.59
C GLY A 203 -11.49 -16.20 7.56
N GLU A 204 -11.34 -16.79 8.74
CA GLU A 204 -12.38 -16.81 9.76
C GLU A 204 -12.05 -15.93 10.98
N THR A 205 -10.78 -15.46 11.08
CA THR A 205 -10.32 -14.67 12.23
C THR A 205 -10.60 -13.18 12.01
N PRO A 206 -11.24 -12.46 12.94
CA PRO A 206 -11.40 -11.02 12.85
C PRO A 206 -10.06 -10.31 12.63
N ILE A 207 -10.02 -9.28 11.76
CA ILE A 207 -8.77 -8.61 11.36
C ILE A 207 -7.96 -8.14 12.58
N ALA A 208 -8.59 -7.49 13.55
CA ALA A 208 -7.89 -6.98 14.73
C ALA A 208 -7.26 -8.11 15.58
N GLU A 209 -7.94 -9.25 15.70
CA GLU A 209 -7.44 -10.43 16.41
C GLU A 209 -6.27 -11.07 15.64
N ALA A 210 -6.43 -11.24 14.33
CA ALA A 210 -5.37 -11.80 13.48
C ALA A 210 -4.08 -10.96 13.49
N LEU A 211 -4.18 -9.63 13.53
CA LEU A 211 -3.00 -8.76 13.58
C LEU A 211 -2.32 -8.75 14.95
N ALA A 212 -3.06 -8.98 16.03
CA ALA A 212 -2.52 -9.06 17.40
C ALA A 212 -1.73 -10.35 17.65
N ASP A 213 -2.01 -11.44 16.91
CA ASP A 213 -1.24 -12.69 16.98
C ASP A 213 0.17 -12.47 16.40
N ARG A 214 1.20 -12.83 17.23
CA ARG A 214 2.63 -12.66 16.92
C ARG A 214 3.28 -13.95 16.43
#